data_52e6ec79a77af46b39057e70d47b1cf9
#
_entry.id   52e6ec79a77af46b39057e70d47b1cf9
#
_cell.length_a   1.000
_cell.length_b   1.000
_cell.length_c   1.000
_cell.angle_alpha   90.00
_cell.angle_beta   90.00
_cell.angle_gamma   90.00
#
_symmetry.space_group_name_H-M   'P 1'
#
loop_
_entity.id
_entity.type
_entity.pdbx_description
1 polymer ?
#
loop_
_entity_poly.entity_id
_entity_poly.type
_entity_poly.pdbx_seq_one_letter_code
_entity_poly.pdbx_strand_id
1 'polypeptide(L)'
;RPDLAMTGRALFGAAPAKGQQLDDHYFGAIPERVSAFMKDFEMEAHKLGIPVTTRHNEVAPNQFELAPVFEEANLANDHNLMLMELLEKVARRHDFRILLHEKPFAGVNGSGKHNNWSLGTNTGVNLLKPGNNPKTNLRFLTFFINTLAALHRHADVVRASIASVGNDHRLGANEAPPAIMSAFIGSQLTELLDALESSIKAGKLTPADKT
;
A
#
# COMPACT_ATOMS: atom_id res chain seq x y z
N ARG A 1 -3.74 -26.01 -7.13
CA ARG A 1 -2.42 -26.23 -7.70
C ARG A 1 -1.39 -26.34 -6.57
N PRO A 2 -0.57 -27.40 -6.53
CA PRO A 2 0.43 -27.59 -5.48
C PRO A 2 1.49 -26.46 -5.43
N ASP A 3 1.94 -25.99 -6.59
CA ASP A 3 2.91 -24.89 -6.68
C ASP A 3 2.40 -23.61 -6.01
N LEU A 4 1.15 -23.20 -6.27
CA LEU A 4 0.54 -22.06 -5.60
C LEU A 4 0.37 -22.28 -4.10
N ALA A 5 -0.10 -23.47 -3.70
CA ALA A 5 -0.33 -23.77 -2.30
C ALA A 5 0.98 -23.83 -1.48
N MET A 6 2.07 -24.24 -2.09
CA MET A 6 3.37 -24.41 -1.42
C MET A 6 4.26 -23.17 -1.51
N THR A 7 4.22 -22.44 -2.62
CA THR A 7 5.15 -21.33 -2.87
C THR A 7 4.47 -19.97 -3.02
N GLY A 8 3.12 -19.96 -3.14
CA GLY A 8 2.33 -18.74 -3.35
C GLY A 8 2.38 -18.19 -4.78
N ARG A 9 3.07 -18.84 -5.71
CA ARG A 9 3.18 -18.40 -7.12
C ARG A 9 3.16 -19.56 -8.10
N ALA A 10 2.90 -19.26 -9.38
CA ALA A 10 3.00 -20.24 -10.46
C ALA A 10 4.48 -20.46 -10.82
N LEU A 11 5.01 -21.65 -10.56
CA LEU A 11 6.42 -22.00 -10.86
C LEU A 11 6.64 -22.45 -12.30
N PHE A 12 5.65 -23.07 -12.94
CA PHE A 12 5.78 -23.77 -14.21
C PHE A 12 5.03 -23.07 -15.35
N GLY A 13 4.97 -21.74 -15.31
CA GLY A 13 4.42 -20.94 -16.41
C GLY A 13 2.92 -21.13 -16.68
N ALA A 14 2.18 -21.72 -15.77
CA ALA A 14 0.76 -21.90 -15.96
C ALA A 14 -0.01 -20.59 -15.82
N ALA A 15 -1.03 -20.42 -16.66
CA ALA A 15 -1.93 -19.29 -16.62
C ALA A 15 -2.66 -19.18 -15.26
N PRO A 16 -3.09 -17.97 -14.87
CA PRO A 16 -3.94 -17.77 -13.70
C PRO A 16 -5.28 -18.51 -13.86
N ALA A 17 -5.89 -18.83 -12.72
CA ALA A 17 -7.18 -19.54 -12.70
C ALA A 17 -8.35 -18.73 -13.31
N LYS A 18 -8.21 -17.41 -13.34
CA LYS A 18 -9.14 -16.48 -13.98
C LYS A 18 -8.37 -15.54 -14.90
N GLY A 19 -8.96 -15.21 -16.04
CA GLY A 19 -8.42 -14.22 -16.96
C GLY A 19 -8.68 -12.79 -16.48
N GLN A 20 -8.07 -11.84 -17.17
CA GLN A 20 -8.25 -10.40 -16.99
C GLN A 20 -8.88 -9.75 -18.22
N GLN A 21 -9.82 -10.40 -18.85
CA GLN A 21 -10.47 -9.89 -20.08
C GLN A 21 -11.31 -8.64 -19.85
N LEU A 22 -11.75 -8.44 -18.62
CA LEU A 22 -12.44 -7.23 -18.18
C LEU A 22 -11.54 -6.58 -17.11
N ASP A 23 -10.51 -6.00 -17.46
CA ASP A 23 -9.37 -5.49 -16.68
C ASP A 23 -9.61 -5.02 -15.25
N ASP A 24 -10.84 -4.75 -14.87
CA ASP A 24 -11.17 -4.14 -13.59
C ASP A 24 -12.09 -5.03 -12.74
N HIS A 25 -11.50 -5.81 -11.85
CA HIS A 25 -12.22 -6.54 -10.81
C HIS A 25 -12.47 -5.68 -9.56
N TYR A 26 -11.84 -4.52 -9.44
CA TYR A 26 -11.89 -3.65 -8.25
C TYR A 26 -13.30 -3.21 -7.89
N PHE A 27 -14.10 -2.82 -8.88
CA PHE A 27 -15.51 -2.42 -8.70
C PHE A 27 -16.50 -3.60 -8.77
N GLY A 28 -15.99 -4.81 -8.94
CA GLY A 28 -16.82 -6.01 -8.98
C GLY A 28 -17.35 -6.40 -7.60
N ALA A 29 -18.44 -7.15 -7.58
CA ALA A 29 -18.98 -7.71 -6.36
C ALA A 29 -18.03 -8.78 -5.78
N ILE A 30 -17.86 -8.77 -4.46
CA ILE A 30 -17.17 -9.86 -3.77
C ILE A 30 -18.05 -11.11 -3.84
N PRO A 31 -17.56 -12.26 -4.33
CA PRO A 31 -18.32 -13.50 -4.36
C PRO A 31 -18.85 -13.87 -2.96
N GLU A 32 -20.07 -14.38 -2.89
CA GLU A 32 -20.74 -14.67 -1.63
C GLU A 32 -19.90 -15.52 -0.66
N ARG A 33 -19.27 -16.57 -1.17
CA ARG A 33 -18.41 -17.44 -0.38
C ARG A 33 -17.20 -16.69 0.21
N VAL A 34 -16.60 -15.79 -0.55
CA VAL A 34 -15.49 -14.94 -0.10
C VAL A 34 -15.99 -13.92 0.91
N SER A 35 -17.13 -13.30 0.65
CA SER A 35 -17.75 -12.34 1.57
C SER A 35 -18.06 -12.97 2.93
N ALA A 36 -18.57 -14.21 2.95
CA ALA A 36 -18.81 -14.96 4.18
C ALA A 36 -17.51 -15.21 4.96
N PHE A 37 -16.45 -15.63 4.28
CA PHE A 37 -15.12 -15.78 4.87
C PHE A 37 -14.61 -14.45 5.45
N MET A 38 -14.67 -13.37 4.68
CA MET A 38 -14.17 -12.06 5.11
C MET A 38 -14.94 -11.51 6.32
N LYS A 39 -16.26 -11.78 6.38
CA LYS A 39 -17.09 -11.40 7.52
C LYS A 39 -16.68 -12.15 8.79
N ASP A 40 -16.49 -13.45 8.71
CA ASP A 40 -16.03 -14.27 9.83
C ASP A 40 -14.64 -13.81 10.31
N PHE A 41 -13.74 -13.56 9.37
CA PHE A 41 -12.42 -13.07 9.68
C PHE A 41 -12.45 -11.72 10.42
N GLU A 42 -13.27 -10.77 9.94
CA GLU A 42 -13.45 -9.46 10.58
C GLU A 42 -13.96 -9.62 12.01
N MET A 43 -14.93 -10.50 12.24
CA MET A 43 -15.46 -10.77 13.57
C MET A 43 -14.39 -11.34 14.53
N GLU A 44 -13.58 -12.28 14.05
CA GLU A 44 -12.48 -12.83 14.85
C GLU A 44 -11.38 -11.79 15.11
N ALA A 45 -11.08 -10.93 14.14
CA ALA A 45 -10.14 -9.82 14.32
C ALA A 45 -10.63 -8.83 15.40
N HIS A 46 -11.91 -8.48 15.38
CA HIS A 46 -12.51 -7.60 16.40
C HIS A 46 -12.47 -8.20 17.80
N LYS A 47 -12.61 -9.53 17.95
CA LYS A 47 -12.43 -10.20 19.26
C LYS A 47 -11.01 -10.06 19.82
N LEU A 48 -10.02 -9.89 18.94
CA LEU A 48 -8.63 -9.63 19.30
C LEU A 48 -8.31 -8.13 19.47
N GLY A 49 -9.32 -7.27 19.31
CA GLY A 49 -9.15 -5.82 19.38
C GLY A 49 -8.55 -5.18 18.13
N ILE A 50 -8.44 -5.92 17.01
CA ILE A 50 -7.88 -5.41 15.77
C ILE A 50 -8.97 -4.73 14.94
N PRO A 51 -8.87 -3.43 14.65
CA PRO A 51 -9.97 -2.64 14.08
C PRO A 51 -10.06 -2.77 12.55
N VAL A 52 -10.36 -3.94 12.03
CA VAL A 52 -10.61 -4.16 10.61
C VAL A 52 -11.96 -3.54 10.23
N THR A 53 -12.02 -2.78 9.15
CA THR A 53 -13.22 -2.03 8.77
C THR A 53 -13.65 -2.17 7.32
N THR A 54 -12.72 -2.35 6.40
CA THR A 54 -13.00 -2.30 4.97
C THR A 54 -12.78 -3.66 4.33
N ARG A 55 -13.70 -4.05 3.47
CA ARG A 55 -13.60 -5.24 2.62
C ARG A 55 -13.86 -4.83 1.18
N HIS A 56 -12.95 -5.11 0.28
CA HIS A 56 -13.18 -4.87 -1.14
C HIS A 56 -12.47 -5.87 -2.06
N ASN A 57 -12.90 -5.87 -3.30
CA ASN A 57 -12.29 -6.62 -4.38
C ASN A 57 -11.08 -5.86 -4.91
N GLU A 58 -10.06 -6.57 -5.35
CA GLU A 58 -8.88 -5.99 -5.97
C GLU A 58 -8.94 -6.06 -7.51
N VAL A 59 -8.09 -5.28 -8.17
CA VAL A 59 -7.95 -5.29 -9.64
C VAL A 59 -7.57 -6.68 -10.13
N ALA A 60 -6.70 -7.35 -9.41
CA ALA A 60 -6.24 -8.68 -9.79
C ALA A 60 -7.28 -9.78 -9.51
N PRO A 61 -7.35 -10.81 -10.38
CA PRO A 61 -8.28 -11.91 -10.19
C PRO A 61 -8.06 -12.68 -8.89
N ASN A 62 -9.13 -12.93 -8.14
CA ASN A 62 -9.10 -13.64 -6.86
C ASN A 62 -8.23 -12.98 -5.77
N GLN A 63 -8.06 -11.69 -5.83
CA GLN A 63 -7.45 -10.92 -4.75
C GLN A 63 -8.51 -10.04 -4.07
N PHE A 64 -8.46 -10.02 -2.75
CA PHE A 64 -9.40 -9.29 -1.90
C PHE A 64 -8.62 -8.62 -0.78
N GLU A 65 -9.10 -7.49 -0.35
CA GLU A 65 -8.44 -6.68 0.67
C GLU A 65 -9.33 -6.47 1.90
N LEU A 66 -8.68 -6.45 3.04
CA LEU A 66 -9.21 -5.98 4.31
C LEU A 66 -8.29 -4.87 4.82
N ALA A 67 -8.88 -3.74 5.17
CA ALA A 67 -8.11 -2.61 5.69
C ALA A 67 -8.49 -2.31 7.14
N PRO A 68 -7.52 -2.24 8.07
CA PRO A 68 -7.76 -1.77 9.43
C PRO A 68 -7.81 -0.24 9.50
N VAL A 69 -8.38 0.28 10.58
CA VAL A 69 -8.17 1.67 10.98
C VAL A 69 -6.68 1.86 11.31
N PHE A 70 -6.14 3.03 11.00
CA PHE A 70 -4.75 3.35 11.29
C PHE A 70 -4.47 3.36 12.79
N GLU A 71 -3.29 2.89 13.14
CA GLU A 71 -2.78 2.81 14.50
C GLU A 71 -1.32 3.26 14.55
N GLU A 72 -0.73 3.31 15.74
CA GLU A 72 0.70 3.49 15.89
C GLU A 72 1.45 2.36 15.18
N ALA A 73 2.56 2.68 14.53
CA ALA A 73 3.21 1.79 13.57
C ALA A 73 3.65 0.44 14.17
N ASN A 74 4.12 0.42 15.42
CA ASN A 74 4.51 -0.81 16.09
C ASN A 74 3.29 -1.70 16.37
N LEU A 75 2.21 -1.12 16.89
CA LEU A 75 0.97 -1.83 17.14
C LEU A 75 0.33 -2.33 15.82
N ALA A 76 0.33 -1.49 14.79
CA ALA A 76 -0.16 -1.87 13.46
C ALA A 76 0.61 -3.05 12.87
N ASN A 77 1.93 -3.10 13.09
CA ASN A 77 2.76 -4.22 12.66
C ASN A 77 2.42 -5.52 13.41
N ASP A 78 2.29 -5.46 14.73
CA ASP A 78 1.90 -6.61 15.54
C ASP A 78 0.51 -7.12 15.16
N HIS A 79 -0.46 -6.24 15.00
CA HIS A 79 -1.79 -6.58 14.51
C HIS A 79 -1.75 -7.23 13.12
N ASN A 80 -0.89 -6.73 12.22
CA ASN A 80 -0.74 -7.35 10.90
C ASN A 80 -0.21 -8.79 10.98
N LEU A 81 0.77 -9.06 11.84
CA LEU A 81 1.28 -10.42 12.05
C LEU A 81 0.18 -11.34 12.59
N MET A 82 -0.61 -10.86 13.56
CA MET A 82 -1.74 -11.60 14.09
C MET A 82 -2.82 -11.85 13.03
N LEU A 83 -3.13 -10.86 12.18
CA LEU A 83 -4.07 -11.01 11.08
C LEU A 83 -3.61 -12.06 10.06
N MET A 84 -2.33 -12.12 9.73
CA MET A 84 -1.79 -13.12 8.80
C MET A 84 -2.04 -14.55 9.32
N GLU A 85 -1.81 -14.79 10.61
CA GLU A 85 -2.08 -16.08 11.22
C GLU A 85 -3.59 -16.37 11.31
N LEU A 86 -4.38 -15.37 11.68
CA LEU A 86 -5.83 -15.49 11.79
C LEU A 86 -6.48 -15.79 10.43
N LEU A 87 -6.01 -15.16 9.35
CA LEU A 87 -6.46 -15.41 7.98
C LEU A 87 -6.36 -16.91 7.65
N GLU A 88 -5.23 -17.54 7.95
CA GLU A 88 -5.05 -18.97 7.71
C GLU A 88 -6.01 -19.85 8.51
N LYS A 89 -6.24 -19.52 9.78
CA LYS A 89 -7.14 -20.26 10.66
C LYS A 89 -8.59 -20.16 10.20
N VAL A 90 -9.05 -18.98 9.88
CA VAL A 90 -10.43 -18.75 9.44
C VAL A 90 -10.66 -19.32 8.03
N ALA A 91 -9.69 -19.19 7.12
CA ALA A 91 -9.77 -19.72 5.76
C ALA A 91 -10.06 -21.22 5.73
N ARG A 92 -9.45 -21.98 6.63
CA ARG A 92 -9.69 -23.44 6.74
C ARG A 92 -11.15 -23.78 7.08
N ARG A 93 -11.84 -22.92 7.84
CA ARG A 93 -13.27 -23.12 8.16
C ARG A 93 -14.18 -22.94 6.94
N HIS A 94 -13.69 -22.20 5.94
CA HIS A 94 -14.40 -21.90 4.70
C HIS A 94 -13.86 -22.66 3.48
N ASP A 95 -13.01 -23.67 3.69
CA ASP A 95 -12.34 -24.42 2.62
C ASP A 95 -11.56 -23.52 1.65
N PHE A 96 -10.89 -22.51 2.20
CA PHE A 96 -9.95 -21.66 1.48
C PHE A 96 -8.51 -21.92 1.88
N ARG A 97 -7.61 -21.62 0.96
CA ARG A 97 -6.19 -21.45 1.21
C ARG A 97 -5.82 -19.99 1.00
N ILE A 98 -5.16 -19.40 1.98
CA ILE A 98 -4.63 -18.03 1.86
C ILE A 98 -3.28 -18.06 1.14
N LEU A 99 -3.09 -17.13 0.22
CA LEU A 99 -1.84 -16.84 -0.43
C LEU A 99 -1.51 -15.38 -0.15
N LEU A 100 -0.39 -15.14 0.53
CA LEU A 100 0.06 -13.79 0.90
C LEU A 100 0.99 -13.18 -0.16
N HIS A 101 1.22 -13.88 -1.26
CA HIS A 101 1.92 -13.34 -2.41
C HIS A 101 1.06 -12.31 -3.13
N GLU A 102 1.64 -11.14 -3.33
CA GLU A 102 0.95 -10.01 -3.93
C GLU A 102 0.76 -10.17 -5.44
N LYS A 103 1.68 -10.86 -6.11
CA LYS A 103 1.61 -11.12 -7.55
C LYS A 103 2.02 -12.54 -7.89
N PRO A 104 1.13 -13.53 -7.73
CA PRO A 104 1.44 -14.95 -7.93
C PRO A 104 1.59 -15.35 -9.40
N PHE A 105 1.15 -14.53 -10.36
CA PHE A 105 1.18 -14.83 -11.79
C PHE A 105 1.89 -13.72 -12.57
N ALA A 106 2.78 -14.10 -13.49
CA ALA A 106 3.35 -13.16 -14.44
C ALA A 106 2.33 -12.73 -15.51
N GLY A 107 2.46 -11.52 -16.03
CA GLY A 107 1.67 -11.04 -17.17
C GLY A 107 0.22 -10.60 -16.87
N VAL A 108 -0.24 -10.74 -15.63
CA VAL A 108 -1.54 -10.21 -15.18
C VAL A 108 -1.32 -9.25 -14.00
N ASN A 109 -2.33 -8.46 -13.67
CA ASN A 109 -2.26 -7.59 -12.51
C ASN A 109 -2.06 -8.40 -11.23
N GLY A 110 -1.38 -7.81 -10.29
CA GLY A 110 -1.26 -8.25 -8.92
C GLY A 110 -1.68 -7.12 -8.00
N SER A 111 -1.94 -7.43 -6.76
CA SER A 111 -2.25 -6.44 -5.73
C SER A 111 -1.13 -6.40 -4.72
N GLY A 112 -0.90 -5.26 -4.13
CA GLY A 112 0.11 -5.10 -3.11
C GLY A 112 -0.47 -4.56 -1.81
N LYS A 113 0.14 -4.94 -0.72
CA LYS A 113 -0.15 -4.30 0.55
C LYS A 113 0.49 -2.92 0.58
N HIS A 114 -0.32 -1.89 0.44
CA HIS A 114 0.10 -0.50 0.56
C HIS A 114 0.11 -0.09 2.04
N ASN A 115 1.21 0.49 2.50
CA ASN A 115 1.30 1.06 3.83
C ASN A 115 1.16 2.59 3.72
N ASN A 116 -0.02 3.09 4.01
CA ASN A 116 -0.23 4.51 4.21
C ASN A 116 0.22 4.88 5.62
N TRP A 117 1.05 5.89 5.74
CA TRP A 117 1.63 6.30 7.02
C TRP A 117 1.73 7.82 7.15
N SER A 118 1.85 8.29 8.36
CA SER A 118 2.11 9.70 8.66
C SER A 118 3.09 9.83 9.84
N LEU A 119 3.55 11.05 10.06
CA LEU A 119 4.35 11.40 11.24
C LEU A 119 3.46 12.17 12.21
N GLY A 120 3.40 11.72 13.44
CA GLY A 120 2.63 12.36 14.50
C GLY A 120 3.52 12.75 15.69
N THR A 121 3.10 13.79 16.41
CA THR A 121 3.66 14.10 17.72
C THR A 121 2.93 13.31 18.82
N ASN A 122 3.53 13.24 20.00
CA ASN A 122 2.87 12.68 21.19
C ASN A 122 1.65 13.49 21.65
N THR A 123 1.47 14.69 21.10
CA THR A 123 0.29 15.55 21.36
C THR A 123 -0.78 15.39 20.28
N GLY A 124 -0.65 14.43 19.36
CA GLY A 124 -1.64 14.13 18.33
C GLY A 124 -1.60 15.04 17.10
N VAL A 125 -0.55 15.84 16.93
CA VAL A 125 -0.40 16.69 15.73
C VAL A 125 0.18 15.87 14.59
N ASN A 126 -0.54 15.75 13.46
CA ASN A 126 -0.01 15.16 12.24
C ASN A 126 0.88 16.16 11.48
N LEU A 127 2.15 15.81 11.34
CA LEU A 127 3.18 16.67 10.72
C LEU A 127 3.10 16.66 9.19
N LEU A 128 2.50 15.62 8.60
CA LEU A 128 2.28 15.49 7.15
C LEU A 128 0.88 15.93 6.72
N LYS A 129 0.12 16.59 7.60
CA LYS A 129 -1.20 17.16 7.24
C LYS A 129 -1.01 18.55 6.62
N PRO A 130 -1.38 18.74 5.34
CA PRO A 130 -1.20 20.02 4.65
C PRO A 130 -2.08 21.15 5.23
N GLY A 131 -3.20 20.81 5.87
CA GLY A 131 -4.16 21.80 6.39
C GLY A 131 -4.92 22.51 5.26
N ASN A 132 -5.61 23.60 5.62
CA ASN A 132 -6.42 24.36 4.68
C ASN A 132 -5.60 25.30 3.78
N ASN A 133 -4.37 25.61 4.18
CA ASN A 133 -3.47 26.44 3.40
C ASN A 133 -2.05 25.80 3.37
N PRO A 134 -1.84 24.80 2.51
CA PRO A 134 -0.55 24.11 2.45
C PRO A 134 0.60 25.02 2.04
N LYS A 135 0.36 26.09 1.27
CA LYS A 135 1.38 27.03 0.80
C LYS A 135 2.09 27.78 1.92
N THR A 136 1.41 28.04 3.00
CA THR A 136 1.95 28.79 4.15
C THR A 136 2.20 27.89 5.37
N ASN A 137 1.89 26.60 5.27
CA ASN A 137 2.13 25.66 6.35
C ASN A 137 3.60 25.18 6.33
N LEU A 138 4.48 26.02 6.87
CA LEU A 138 5.91 25.73 6.91
C LEU A 138 6.25 24.41 7.63
N ARG A 139 5.48 24.06 8.67
CA ARG A 139 5.66 22.79 9.35
C ARG A 139 5.42 21.62 8.39
N PHE A 140 4.27 21.60 7.69
CA PHE A 140 3.98 20.58 6.71
C PHE A 140 5.06 20.51 5.63
N LEU A 141 5.41 21.65 5.01
CA LEU A 141 6.41 21.71 3.95
C LEU A 141 7.78 21.20 4.42
N THR A 142 8.21 21.59 5.62
CA THR A 142 9.48 21.12 6.18
C THR A 142 9.51 19.61 6.33
N PHE A 143 8.53 19.02 6.99
CA PHE A 143 8.50 17.57 7.20
C PHE A 143 8.32 16.81 5.88
N PHE A 144 7.47 17.29 4.99
CA PHE A 144 7.20 16.66 3.71
C PHE A 144 8.46 16.63 2.82
N ILE A 145 9.13 17.77 2.63
CA ILE A 145 10.33 17.87 1.80
C ILE A 145 11.47 17.01 2.38
N ASN A 146 11.69 17.07 3.69
CA ASN A 146 12.73 16.26 4.32
C ASN A 146 12.43 14.74 4.23
N THR A 147 11.16 14.34 4.28
CA THR A 147 10.77 12.96 4.06
C THR A 147 11.12 12.53 2.63
N LEU A 148 10.77 13.31 1.62
CA LEU A 148 11.11 13.00 0.22
C LEU A 148 12.62 12.94 0.01
N ALA A 149 13.37 13.88 0.59
CA ALA A 149 14.83 13.89 0.52
C ALA A 149 15.46 12.66 1.17
N ALA A 150 14.92 12.21 2.31
CA ALA A 150 15.37 11.00 2.99
C ALA A 150 15.07 9.73 2.14
N LEU A 151 13.87 9.64 1.59
CA LEU A 151 13.49 8.54 0.71
C LEU A 151 14.37 8.48 -0.55
N HIS A 152 14.67 9.62 -1.14
CA HIS A 152 15.58 9.67 -2.29
C HIS A 152 17.02 9.25 -1.91
N ARG A 153 17.52 9.72 -0.79
CA ARG A 153 18.89 9.40 -0.32
C ARG A 153 19.07 7.93 0.06
N HIS A 154 18.02 7.31 0.58
CA HIS A 154 18.04 5.93 1.10
C HIS A 154 17.17 4.98 0.26
N ALA A 155 16.95 5.31 -1.02
CA ALA A 155 16.10 4.53 -1.91
C ALA A 155 16.59 3.08 -2.12
N ASP A 156 17.88 2.83 -2.04
CA ASP A 156 18.50 1.52 -2.09
C ASP A 156 18.08 0.63 -0.91
N VAL A 157 18.11 1.17 0.31
CA VAL A 157 17.67 0.46 1.52
C VAL A 157 16.18 0.16 1.47
N VAL A 158 15.37 1.14 1.05
CA VAL A 158 13.92 0.93 0.91
C VAL A 158 13.62 -0.15 -0.12
N ARG A 159 14.29 -0.16 -1.27
CA ARG A 159 14.15 -1.21 -2.29
C ARG A 159 14.61 -2.58 -1.77
N ALA A 160 15.71 -2.64 -1.05
CA ALA A 160 16.20 -3.89 -0.47
C ALA A 160 15.20 -4.52 0.51
N SER A 161 14.47 -3.70 1.28
CA SER A 161 13.49 -4.19 2.26
C SER A 161 12.30 -4.94 1.64
N ILE A 162 12.03 -4.72 0.36
CA ILE A 162 10.90 -5.31 -0.37
C ILE A 162 11.32 -6.26 -1.51
N ALA A 163 12.62 -6.36 -1.79
CA ALA A 163 13.18 -7.25 -2.81
C ALA A 163 13.22 -8.69 -2.31
N SER A 164 12.08 -9.33 -2.19
CA SER A 164 11.92 -10.73 -1.83
C SER A 164 11.46 -11.57 -3.00
N VAL A 165 11.66 -12.89 -2.93
CA VAL A 165 11.19 -13.85 -3.95
C VAL A 165 9.68 -13.74 -4.18
N GLY A 166 8.90 -13.38 -3.15
CA GLY A 166 7.46 -13.14 -3.27
C GLY A 166 7.10 -11.94 -4.14
N ASN A 167 8.02 -11.02 -4.38
CA ASN A 167 7.83 -9.81 -5.16
C ASN A 167 8.45 -9.85 -6.57
N ASP A 168 8.97 -10.99 -7.03
CA ASP A 168 9.63 -11.10 -8.34
C ASP A 168 8.78 -10.56 -9.49
N HIS A 169 7.52 -10.96 -9.55
CA HIS A 169 6.60 -10.54 -10.61
C HIS A 169 6.06 -9.13 -10.43
N ARG A 170 6.26 -8.55 -9.25
CA ARG A 170 5.80 -7.20 -8.93
C ARG A 170 6.87 -6.14 -9.21
N LEU A 171 8.14 -6.46 -9.05
CA LEU A 171 9.24 -5.55 -9.29
C LEU A 171 9.24 -5.07 -10.75
N GLY A 172 9.00 -3.76 -10.94
CA GLY A 172 8.88 -3.15 -12.26
C GLY A 172 7.58 -3.44 -13.03
N ALA A 173 6.57 -4.02 -12.37
CA ALA A 173 5.28 -4.34 -12.98
C ALA A 173 4.23 -3.22 -12.82
N ASN A 174 3.02 -3.46 -13.35
CA ASN A 174 2.01 -2.46 -13.63
C ASN A 174 1.41 -1.77 -12.40
N GLU A 175 1.29 -2.44 -11.25
CA GLU A 175 0.71 -1.85 -10.06
C GLU A 175 1.80 -1.39 -9.10
N ALA A 176 1.73 -0.12 -8.66
CA ALA A 176 2.62 0.54 -7.68
C ALA A 176 3.85 -0.30 -7.31
N PRO A 177 4.81 -0.47 -8.21
CA PRO A 177 5.91 -1.37 -7.96
C PRO A 177 6.70 -0.89 -6.75
N PRO A 178 7.18 -1.80 -5.90
CA PRO A 178 7.96 -1.46 -4.72
C PRO A 178 9.20 -0.60 -5.02
N ALA A 179 9.68 -0.62 -6.26
CA ALA A 179 10.81 0.19 -6.71
C ALA A 179 10.45 1.66 -7.00
N ILE A 180 9.16 2.00 -7.04
CA ILE A 180 8.70 3.36 -7.32
C ILE A 180 7.95 3.87 -6.10
N MET A 181 8.40 5.00 -5.58
CA MET A 181 7.66 5.77 -4.60
C MET A 181 7.22 7.07 -5.24
N SER A 182 5.92 7.32 -5.22
CA SER A 182 5.33 8.56 -5.69
C SER A 182 4.72 9.32 -4.53
N ALA A 183 4.87 10.64 -4.54
CA ALA A 183 4.19 11.52 -3.62
C ALA A 183 3.08 12.25 -4.37
N PHE A 184 1.86 12.13 -3.89
CA PHE A 184 0.73 12.89 -4.43
C PHE A 184 0.39 14.00 -3.44
N ILE A 185 0.55 15.25 -3.88
CA ILE A 185 0.38 16.46 -3.06
C ILE A 185 -0.80 17.32 -3.50
N GLY A 186 -1.54 16.86 -4.51
CA GLY A 186 -2.61 17.62 -5.15
C GLY A 186 -2.10 18.63 -6.17
N SER A 187 -2.94 19.00 -7.13
CA SER A 187 -2.58 19.88 -8.25
C SER A 187 -2.07 21.25 -7.79
N GLN A 188 -2.75 21.88 -6.83
CA GLN A 188 -2.40 23.22 -6.36
C GLN A 188 -0.98 23.31 -5.75
N LEU A 189 -0.56 22.32 -4.99
CA LEU A 189 0.76 22.30 -4.40
C LEU A 189 1.83 21.93 -5.43
N THR A 190 1.51 21.03 -6.36
CA THR A 190 2.36 20.71 -7.51
C THR A 190 2.66 21.97 -8.33
N GLU A 191 1.63 22.69 -8.77
CA GLU A 191 1.78 23.96 -9.51
C GLU A 191 2.64 24.99 -8.77
N LEU A 192 2.45 25.09 -7.45
CA LEU A 192 3.28 25.98 -6.63
C LEU A 192 4.74 25.57 -6.64
N LEU A 193 5.03 24.30 -6.45
CA LEU A 193 6.42 23.80 -6.43
C LEU A 193 7.08 23.95 -7.79
N ASP A 194 6.36 23.69 -8.87
CA ASP A 194 6.84 23.89 -10.24
C ASP A 194 7.13 25.37 -10.54
N ALA A 195 6.27 26.27 -10.08
CA ALA A 195 6.47 27.71 -10.20
C ALA A 195 7.70 28.19 -9.40
N LEU A 196 7.90 27.65 -8.18
CA LEU A 196 9.07 27.93 -7.37
C LEU A 196 10.35 27.41 -8.02
N GLU A 197 10.35 26.19 -8.51
CA GLU A 197 11.48 25.60 -9.23
C GLU A 197 11.86 26.43 -10.46
N SER A 198 10.87 26.82 -11.25
CA SER A 198 11.04 27.64 -12.43
C SER A 198 11.63 29.01 -12.09
N SER A 199 11.18 29.62 -10.98
CA SER A 199 11.67 30.90 -10.51
C SER A 199 13.11 30.83 -10.00
N ILE A 200 13.47 29.71 -9.35
CA ILE A 200 14.85 29.45 -8.90
C ILE A 200 15.79 29.25 -10.10
N LYS A 201 15.37 28.42 -11.07
CA LYS A 201 16.13 28.16 -12.31
C LYS A 201 16.32 29.42 -13.15
N ALA A 202 15.35 30.33 -13.12
CA ALA A 202 15.42 31.63 -13.81
C ALA A 202 16.24 32.69 -13.05
N GLY A 203 16.81 32.35 -11.88
CA GLY A 203 17.59 33.31 -11.06
C GLY A 203 16.77 34.43 -10.41
N LYS A 204 15.43 34.29 -10.43
CA LYS A 204 14.50 35.28 -9.84
C LYS A 204 14.30 35.12 -8.34
N LEU A 205 14.69 33.97 -7.79
CA LEU A 205 14.66 33.67 -6.35
C LEU A 205 15.93 32.91 -5.98
N THR A 206 16.65 33.40 -5.02
CA THR A 206 17.76 32.66 -4.41
C THR A 206 17.27 31.96 -3.14
N PRO A 207 17.93 30.88 -2.68
CA PRO A 207 17.59 30.24 -1.40
C PRO A 207 17.66 31.17 -0.19
N ALA A 208 18.42 32.29 -0.30
CA ALA A 208 18.60 33.28 0.74
C ALA A 208 17.44 34.30 0.83
N ASP A 209 16.60 34.44 -0.21
CA ASP A 209 15.48 35.39 -0.22
C ASP A 209 14.23 34.88 0.54
N LYS A 210 14.40 33.89 1.39
CA LYS A 210 13.32 33.18 2.10
C LYS A 210 13.38 33.25 3.62
N THR A 211 14.18 34.14 4.15
CA THR A 211 14.21 34.43 5.61
C THR A 211 13.28 35.57 6.00
#